data_ffe7317ef732b2ff4bc7ef53afc18bfb
#
_entry.id   ffe7317ef732b2ff4bc7ef53afc18bfb
#
_cell.length_a   1.000
_cell.length_b   1.000
_cell.length_c   1.000
_cell.angle_alpha   90.00
_cell.angle_beta   90.00
_cell.angle_gamma   90.00
#
_symmetry.space_group_name_H-M   'P 1'
#
loop_
_entity.id
_entity.type
_entity.pdbx_description
1 polymer ?
#
loop_
_entity_poly.entity_id
_entity_poly.type
_entity_poly.pdbx_seq_one_letter_code
_entity_poly.pdbx_strand_id
1 'polypeptide(L)'
;MNAGISAINEQVKEASAFLQPLMGEINKVVIGQKYLVERLIVGLLADGHVLLEGVPGLAKTTSVKALAQSLNICFSRIQFTPXMLPADVVGTQIYNPQSGQFTTRQGPVFANIVLAXEINRAPAKVQSALLEAMQERQVTIGDQTYPLPKPFLVLATQNPVEQEGTYPLPEAQVDRFMLKCKIDYPSRDEERQILDLMARTGTPPXAQXVVEPDQIMHARQMINDIYVDXKVKDYIVDLVCCTRNPESYQLNLQELIQLGASPRATIALTLAAKAYAFLRGRGYVTPQDVKSIGLDVLRHRVAVTFEAEAEERTSESIVQTIFDELPVP
;
A
#
# COMPACT_ATOMS: atom_id res chain seq x y z
N MET A 1 17.85 25.51 -8.69
CA MET A 1 17.68 24.81 -7.41
C MET A 1 18.56 25.50 -6.38
N ASN A 2 18.00 25.85 -5.20
CA ASN A 2 18.81 26.52 -4.20
C ASN A 2 19.73 25.55 -3.47
N ALA A 3 20.61 26.10 -2.63
CA ALA A 3 21.62 25.27 -1.96
C ALA A 3 21.00 24.24 -1.01
N GLY A 4 19.89 24.61 -0.35
CA GLY A 4 19.22 23.69 0.54
C GLY A 4 18.62 22.49 -0.18
N ILE A 5 18.01 22.75 -1.36
CA ILE A 5 17.44 21.67 -2.17
C ILE A 5 18.54 20.80 -2.73
N SER A 6 19.66 21.40 -3.14
CA SER A 6 20.80 20.61 -3.64
C SER A 6 21.34 19.68 -2.55
N ALA A 7 21.44 20.16 -1.31
CA ALA A 7 21.93 19.36 -0.20
C ALA A 7 20.99 18.19 0.07
N ILE A 8 19.68 18.47 0.09
CA ILE A 8 18.68 17.41 0.30
C ILE A 8 18.78 16.38 -0.83
N ASN A 9 18.94 16.85 -2.07
CA ASN A 9 19.02 15.97 -3.21
C ASN A 9 20.21 15.02 -3.10
N GLU A 10 21.36 15.52 -2.66
CA GLU A 10 22.55 14.68 -2.48
C GLU A 10 22.34 13.69 -1.34
N GLN A 11 21.72 14.11 -0.25
CA GLN A 11 21.43 13.21 0.86
C GLN A 11 20.48 12.10 0.44
N VAL A 12 19.49 12.42 -0.39
CA VAL A 12 18.55 11.41 -0.87
C VAL A 12 19.25 10.43 -1.79
N LYS A 13 20.15 10.89 -2.64
CA LYS A 13 20.91 9.99 -3.51
C LYS A 13 21.69 8.97 -2.69
N GLU A 14 22.32 9.42 -1.62
CA GLU A 14 23.03 8.52 -0.71
C GLU A 14 22.11 7.57 0.01
N ALA A 15 21.03 8.11 0.59
CA ALA A 15 20.13 7.32 1.42
C ALA A 15 19.34 6.31 0.60
N SER A 16 19.09 6.59 -0.68
CA SER A 16 18.32 5.71 -1.55
C SER A 16 19.18 4.70 -2.31
N ALA A 17 20.49 4.72 -2.10
CA ALA A 17 21.39 3.84 -2.86
C ALA A 17 21.09 2.37 -2.61
N PHE A 18 20.51 2.00 -1.46
CA PHE A 18 20.19 0.62 -1.16
C PHE A 18 19.09 0.05 -2.06
N LEU A 19 18.31 0.90 -2.72
CA LEU A 19 17.16 0.44 -3.51
C LEU A 19 17.59 -0.36 -4.73
N GLN A 20 18.74 -0.02 -5.34
CA GLN A 20 19.18 -0.75 -6.51
C GLN A 20 19.56 -2.18 -6.19
N PRO A 21 20.42 -2.45 -5.19
CA PRO A 21 20.66 -3.85 -4.81
C PRO A 21 19.40 -4.55 -4.29
N LEU A 22 18.50 -3.83 -3.63
CA LEU A 22 17.24 -4.43 -3.18
C LEU A 22 16.43 -4.93 -4.37
N MET A 23 16.22 -4.07 -5.37
CA MET A 23 15.46 -4.47 -6.55
C MET A 23 16.15 -5.58 -7.31
N GLY A 24 17.49 -5.53 -7.38
CA GLY A 24 18.24 -6.58 -8.03
C GLY A 24 18.04 -7.94 -7.37
N GLU A 25 18.00 -7.95 -6.05
CA GLU A 25 17.80 -9.19 -5.32
C GLU A 25 16.39 -9.74 -5.51
N ILE A 26 15.41 -8.85 -5.46
CA ILE A 26 14.02 -9.27 -5.65
C ILE A 26 13.80 -9.82 -7.07
N ASN A 27 14.43 -9.20 -8.06
CA ASN A 27 14.31 -9.62 -9.45
C ASN A 27 14.86 -11.02 -9.71
N LYS A 28 15.69 -11.54 -8.82
CA LYS A 28 16.18 -12.92 -8.96
C LYS A 28 15.05 -13.95 -8.76
N VAL A 29 14.03 -13.60 -8.00
CA VAL A 29 12.98 -14.56 -7.63
C VAL A 29 11.59 -14.12 -8.05
N VAL A 30 11.41 -12.88 -8.48
CA VAL A 30 10.10 -12.33 -8.86
C VAL A 30 10.20 -11.76 -10.28
N ILE A 31 9.27 -12.19 -11.14
CA ILE A 31 9.26 -11.75 -12.53
C ILE A 31 7.96 -11.00 -12.79
N GLY A 32 8.09 -9.83 -13.44
CA GLY A 32 6.95 -9.10 -13.94
C GLY A 32 6.13 -8.38 -12.89
N GLN A 33 6.71 -8.11 -11.73
CA GLN A 33 5.97 -7.47 -10.63
C GLN A 33 6.66 -6.19 -10.15
N LYS A 34 7.33 -5.48 -11.04
CA LYS A 34 8.03 -4.26 -10.65
C LYS A 34 7.08 -3.24 -10.06
N TYR A 35 5.91 -3.07 -10.67
CA TYR A 35 4.91 -2.13 -10.18
C TYR A 35 4.51 -2.47 -8.74
N LEU A 36 4.13 -3.72 -8.49
CA LEU A 36 3.71 -4.12 -7.14
C LEU A 36 4.83 -3.92 -6.12
N VAL A 37 6.05 -4.36 -6.46
CA VAL A 37 7.16 -4.23 -5.52
C VAL A 37 7.46 -2.77 -5.23
N GLU A 38 7.45 -1.91 -6.24
CA GLU A 38 7.69 -0.49 -6.01
C GLU A 38 6.60 0.13 -5.12
N ARG A 39 5.34 -0.26 -5.33
CA ARG A 39 4.25 0.27 -4.50
C ARG A 39 4.35 -0.20 -3.06
N LEU A 40 4.79 -1.45 -2.85
CA LEU A 40 5.04 -1.93 -1.49
C LEU A 40 6.16 -1.13 -0.82
N ILE A 41 7.19 -0.81 -1.57
CA ILE A 41 8.29 0.01 -1.03
C ILE A 41 7.79 1.42 -0.72
N VAL A 42 6.94 1.99 -1.57
CA VAL A 42 6.32 3.29 -1.26
C VAL A 42 5.56 3.20 0.06
N GLY A 43 4.79 2.13 0.26
CA GLY A 43 4.06 1.95 1.51
C GLY A 43 4.98 1.86 2.70
N LEU A 44 6.06 1.09 2.59
CA LEU A 44 7.04 1.00 3.67
C LEU A 44 7.66 2.35 3.98
N LEU A 45 8.05 3.08 2.96
CA LEU A 45 8.75 4.36 3.14
C LEU A 45 7.81 5.45 3.62
N ALA A 46 6.58 5.46 3.18
CA ALA A 46 5.60 6.46 3.58
C ALA A 46 4.80 6.06 4.82
N ASP A 47 5.09 4.88 5.38
CA ASP A 47 4.41 4.37 6.56
C ASP A 47 2.91 4.22 6.32
N GLY A 48 2.55 3.71 5.15
CA GLY A 48 1.17 3.48 4.76
C GLY A 48 0.94 2.05 4.36
N HIS A 49 -0.33 1.67 4.30
CA HIS A 49 -0.70 0.30 3.96
C HIS A 49 -1.24 0.25 2.53
N VAL A 50 -1.27 -0.95 1.97
CA VAL A 50 -1.61 -1.13 0.56
C VAL A 50 -2.74 -2.14 0.42
N LEU A 51 -3.74 -1.77 -0.36
CA LEU A 51 -4.83 -2.65 -0.75
C LEU A 51 -4.59 -3.06 -2.20
N LEU A 52 -4.69 -4.35 -2.46
CA LEU A 52 -4.40 -4.87 -3.80
C LEU A 52 -5.63 -5.57 -4.35
N GLU A 53 -5.99 -5.23 -5.56
CA GLU A 53 -7.07 -5.86 -6.28
C GLU A 53 -6.52 -6.43 -7.57
N GLY A 54 -6.83 -7.70 -7.85
CA GLY A 54 -6.32 -8.29 -9.08
C GLY A 54 -6.63 -9.75 -9.18
N VAL A 55 -6.17 -10.35 -10.26
CA VAL A 55 -6.44 -11.75 -10.53
C VAL A 55 -5.66 -12.63 -9.56
N PRO A 56 -6.17 -13.81 -9.21
CA PRO A 56 -5.45 -14.72 -8.34
C PRO A 56 -4.18 -15.24 -9.00
N GLY A 57 -3.19 -15.54 -8.17
CA GLY A 57 -1.94 -16.08 -8.70
C GLY A 57 -0.85 -16.06 -7.63
N LEU A 58 0.29 -16.62 -7.99
CA LEU A 58 1.40 -16.80 -7.07
C LEU A 58 2.19 -15.51 -6.84
N ALA A 59 2.06 -14.54 -7.75
CA ALA A 59 2.95 -13.39 -7.77
C ALA A 59 2.86 -12.53 -6.52
N LYS A 60 1.66 -12.42 -5.94
CA LYS A 60 1.47 -11.58 -4.75
C LYS A 60 2.31 -12.10 -3.59
N THR A 61 2.16 -13.38 -3.26
CA THR A 61 2.86 -13.97 -2.13
C THR A 61 4.37 -13.96 -2.38
N THR A 62 4.78 -14.35 -3.58
CA THR A 62 6.21 -14.39 -3.91
C THR A 62 6.84 -13.01 -3.80
N SER A 63 6.16 -11.97 -4.29
CA SER A 63 6.68 -10.60 -4.22
C SER A 63 6.85 -10.14 -2.78
N VAL A 64 5.84 -10.38 -1.95
CA VAL A 64 5.88 -9.92 -0.56
C VAL A 64 6.95 -10.67 0.23
N LYS A 65 7.04 -11.99 0.02
CA LYS A 65 8.05 -12.80 0.71
C LYS A 65 9.46 -12.37 0.29
N ALA A 66 9.68 -12.14 -1.00
CA ALA A 66 10.99 -11.71 -1.48
C ALA A 66 11.38 -10.38 -0.88
N LEU A 67 10.43 -9.46 -0.78
CA LEU A 67 10.70 -8.15 -0.17
C LEU A 67 11.08 -8.31 1.29
N ALA A 68 10.30 -9.11 2.04
CA ALA A 68 10.59 -9.32 3.46
C ALA A 68 11.94 -9.97 3.67
N GLN A 69 12.27 -10.97 2.85
CA GLN A 69 13.55 -11.66 2.95
C GLN A 69 14.70 -10.72 2.64
N SER A 70 14.54 -9.90 1.60
CA SER A 70 15.61 -8.97 1.20
C SER A 70 15.83 -7.89 2.23
N LEU A 71 14.82 -7.53 3.01
CA LEU A 71 14.90 -6.51 4.06
C LEU A 71 15.20 -7.09 5.43
N ASN A 72 15.35 -8.39 5.55
CA ASN A 72 15.63 -9.07 6.80
C ASN A 72 14.57 -8.76 7.87
N ILE A 73 13.30 -8.85 7.47
CA ILE A 73 12.18 -8.60 8.38
C ILE A 73 11.21 -9.76 8.35
N CYS A 74 10.36 -9.82 9.37
CA CYS A 74 9.41 -10.91 9.53
C CYS A 74 8.21 -10.74 8.59
N PHE A 75 7.74 -11.87 8.08
CA PHE A 75 6.59 -11.94 7.19
C PHE A 75 5.57 -12.89 7.77
N SER A 76 4.30 -12.52 7.68
CA SER A 76 3.21 -13.47 7.98
C SER A 76 2.13 -13.36 6.93
N ARG A 77 1.43 -14.48 6.76
CA ARG A 77 0.32 -14.55 5.82
C ARG A 77 -0.92 -14.96 6.58
N ILE A 78 -1.99 -14.20 6.40
CA ILE A 78 -3.28 -14.48 7.03
C ILE A 78 -4.29 -14.70 5.91
N GLN A 79 -4.85 -15.91 5.85
CA GLN A 79 -5.92 -16.21 4.90
C GLN A 79 -7.25 -15.93 5.60
N PHE A 80 -7.99 -14.95 5.13
CA PHE A 80 -9.25 -14.58 5.73
C PHE A 80 -10.36 -15.53 5.29
N THR A 81 -11.21 -15.94 6.24
CA THR A 81 -12.29 -16.92 6.00
C THR A 81 -13.52 -16.50 6.79
N PRO A 82 -14.70 -17.00 6.42
CA PRO A 82 -15.93 -16.69 7.18
C PRO A 82 -15.92 -17.12 8.64
N UNK A 83 -15.28 -17.92 8.94
CA UNK A 83 -15.26 -18.45 10.22
C UNK A 83 -14.30 -17.90 11.14
N MET A 84 -13.74 -17.05 10.73
CA MET A 84 -12.63 -16.49 11.46
C MET A 84 -13.10 -15.55 12.56
N LEU A 85 -12.31 -15.47 13.65
CA LEU A 85 -12.57 -14.58 14.76
C LEU A 85 -11.49 -13.50 14.84
N PRO A 86 -11.78 -12.35 15.46
CA PRO A 86 -10.75 -11.32 15.64
C PRO A 86 -9.48 -11.83 16.34
N ALA A 87 -9.62 -12.73 17.32
CA ALA A 87 -8.46 -13.30 18.00
C ALA A 87 -7.54 -14.07 17.06
N ASP A 88 -8.08 -14.60 15.97
CA ASP A 88 -7.24 -15.30 14.98
C ASP A 88 -6.28 -14.34 14.28
N VAL A 89 -6.57 -13.06 14.30
CA VAL A 89 -5.72 -12.04 13.67
C VAL A 89 -4.78 -11.41 14.70
N VAL A 90 -5.31 -10.96 15.83
CA VAL A 90 -4.56 -10.13 16.76
C VAL A 90 -4.02 -10.89 17.96
N GLY A 91 -4.59 -12.06 18.27
CA GLY A 91 -4.12 -12.84 19.40
C GLY A 91 -5.12 -12.85 20.54
N THR A 92 -4.77 -13.58 21.58
CA THR A 92 -5.68 -13.82 22.69
C THR A 92 -4.90 -14.13 23.96
N GLN A 93 -5.60 -14.17 25.07
CA GLN A 93 -5.07 -14.67 26.33
C GLN A 93 -5.44 -16.14 26.49
N ILE A 94 -4.51 -16.90 27.04
CA ILE A 94 -4.71 -18.32 27.31
C ILE A 94 -4.64 -18.51 28.83
N TYR A 95 -5.67 -19.09 29.39
CA TYR A 95 -5.73 -19.36 30.82
C TYR A 95 -5.05 -20.69 31.14
N ASN A 96 -4.19 -20.67 32.14
CA ASN A 96 -3.56 -21.89 32.66
C ASN A 96 -4.24 -22.26 33.97
N PRO A 97 -5.09 -23.32 34.00
CA PRO A 97 -5.78 -23.66 35.25
C PRO A 97 -4.85 -24.12 36.36
N GLN A 98 -3.66 -24.66 36.03
CA GLN A 98 -2.73 -25.13 37.06
C GLN A 98 -2.11 -23.99 37.84
N SER A 99 -1.74 -22.90 37.14
CA SER A 99 -1.12 -21.75 37.78
C SER A 99 -2.10 -20.65 38.13
N GLY A 100 -3.32 -20.67 37.56
CA GLY A 100 -4.27 -19.61 37.71
C GLY A 100 -3.90 -18.35 36.96
N GLN A 101 -2.96 -18.44 36.03
CA GLN A 101 -2.43 -17.29 35.31
C GLN A 101 -2.88 -17.29 33.87
N PHE A 102 -2.95 -16.07 33.30
CA PHE A 102 -3.15 -15.90 31.87
C PHE A 102 -1.81 -15.61 31.20
N THR A 103 -1.61 -16.21 30.02
CA THR A 103 -0.48 -15.86 29.16
C THR A 103 -1.01 -15.30 27.86
N THR A 104 -0.27 -14.39 27.27
CA THR A 104 -0.67 -13.76 26.02
C THR A 104 -0.08 -14.55 24.85
N ARG A 105 -0.94 -14.85 23.87
CA ARG A 105 -0.49 -15.42 22.61
C ARG A 105 -0.73 -14.38 21.53
N GLN A 106 0.35 -13.84 21.00
CA GLN A 106 0.24 -12.83 19.95
C GLN A 106 -0.17 -13.48 18.63
N GLY A 107 -1.06 -12.83 17.91
CA GLY A 107 -1.54 -13.32 16.64
C GLY A 107 -0.61 -13.02 15.48
N PRO A 108 -0.98 -13.49 14.28
CA PRO A 108 -0.11 -13.34 13.11
C PRO A 108 0.07 -11.89 12.68
N VAL A 109 -0.75 -10.95 13.16
CA VAL A 109 -0.54 -9.55 12.83
C VAL A 109 0.80 -9.02 13.38
N PHE A 110 1.39 -9.73 14.35
CA PHE A 110 2.67 -9.33 14.93
C PHE A 110 3.82 -9.76 14.03
N ALA A 111 3.93 -9.10 12.91
CA ALA A 111 5.01 -9.27 11.94
C ALA A 111 5.24 -7.92 11.28
N ASN A 112 6.39 -7.78 10.60
CA ASN A 112 6.69 -6.53 9.91
C ASN A 112 5.85 -6.37 8.66
N ILE A 113 5.73 -7.43 7.87
CA ILE A 113 4.89 -7.40 6.68
C ILE A 113 3.83 -8.49 6.83
N VAL A 114 2.58 -8.07 6.72
CA VAL A 114 1.43 -8.97 6.83
C VAL A 114 0.71 -8.98 5.49
N LEU A 115 0.60 -10.18 4.88
CA LEU A 115 -0.20 -10.36 3.68
C LEU A 115 -1.55 -10.90 4.12
N ALA A 116 -2.59 -10.02 4.02
CA ALA A 116 -3.95 -10.40 4.42
C ALA A 116 -4.77 -10.73 3.18
N UNK A 117 -4.84 -11.81 2.88
CA UNK A 117 -5.36 -12.27 1.76
C UNK A 117 -6.78 -12.37 1.84
N GLU A 118 -7.46 -11.93 0.91
CA GLU A 118 -8.91 -12.02 0.71
C GLU A 118 -9.68 -11.53 1.92
N ILE A 119 -9.42 -10.26 2.31
CA ILE A 119 -10.01 -9.75 3.55
C ILE A 119 -11.53 -9.64 3.47
N ASN A 120 -12.09 -9.51 2.27
CA ASN A 120 -13.55 -9.42 2.13
C ASN A 120 -14.24 -10.77 2.31
N ARG A 121 -13.50 -11.86 2.57
CA ARG A 121 -14.10 -13.14 2.93
C ARG A 121 -14.45 -13.25 4.41
N ALA A 122 -13.90 -12.38 5.25
CA ALA A 122 -14.11 -12.44 6.70
C ALA A 122 -15.21 -11.49 7.14
N PRO A 123 -15.88 -11.78 8.25
CA PRO A 123 -16.91 -10.88 8.75
C PRO A 123 -16.36 -9.52 9.17
N ALA A 124 -17.27 -8.56 9.33
CA ALA A 124 -16.90 -7.18 9.60
C ALA A 124 -16.06 -7.04 10.87
N LYS A 125 -16.33 -7.82 11.91
CA LYS A 125 -15.57 -7.74 13.15
C LYS A 125 -14.11 -8.10 12.94
N VAL A 126 -13.85 -9.10 12.11
CA VAL A 126 -12.49 -9.54 11.83
C VAL A 126 -11.76 -8.48 11.01
N GLN A 127 -12.45 -7.96 9.99
CA GLN A 127 -11.88 -6.87 9.19
C GLN A 127 -11.52 -5.67 10.09
N SER A 128 -12.44 -5.30 11.00
CA SER A 128 -12.21 -4.17 11.87
C SER A 128 -11.01 -4.37 12.78
N ALA A 129 -10.79 -5.60 13.26
CA ALA A 129 -9.63 -5.87 14.10
C ALA A 129 -8.33 -5.62 13.35
N LEU A 130 -8.25 -6.07 12.10
CA LEU A 130 -7.07 -5.80 11.29
C LEU A 130 -6.90 -4.30 11.01
N LEU A 131 -7.99 -3.65 10.62
CA LEU A 131 -7.91 -2.23 10.25
C LEU A 131 -7.54 -1.37 11.44
N GLU A 132 -8.02 -1.71 12.64
CA GLU A 132 -7.63 -0.99 13.85
C GLU A 132 -6.14 -1.18 14.14
N ALA A 133 -5.64 -2.41 14.00
CA ALA A 133 -4.21 -2.67 14.20
C ALA A 133 -3.37 -1.86 13.20
N MET A 134 -3.84 -1.76 11.97
CA MET A 134 -3.16 -0.97 10.95
C MET A 134 -3.07 0.49 11.34
N GLN A 135 -4.16 1.03 11.84
CA GLN A 135 -4.22 2.46 12.16
C GLN A 135 -3.45 2.78 13.44
N GLU A 136 -3.64 1.96 14.48
CA GLU A 136 -3.07 2.24 15.79
C GLU A 136 -1.62 1.81 15.95
N ARG A 137 -1.15 0.90 15.09
CA ARG A 137 0.19 0.33 15.17
C ARG A 137 0.44 -0.40 16.49
N GLN A 138 -0.63 -0.84 17.11
CA GLN A 138 -0.58 -1.56 18.37
C GLN A 138 -1.85 -2.36 18.54
N VAL A 139 -1.82 -3.34 19.43
CA VAL A 139 -2.95 -4.23 19.71
C VAL A 139 -3.09 -4.38 21.20
N THR A 140 -4.33 -4.28 21.70
CA THR A 140 -4.63 -4.54 23.11
C THR A 140 -5.15 -5.96 23.24
N ILE A 141 -4.49 -6.75 24.07
CA ILE A 141 -4.89 -8.13 24.37
C ILE A 141 -5.05 -8.23 25.89
N GLY A 142 -6.27 -8.51 26.33
CA GLY A 142 -6.55 -8.46 27.75
C GLY A 142 -6.44 -7.03 28.24
N ASP A 143 -5.62 -6.81 29.24
CA ASP A 143 -5.43 -5.47 29.81
C ASP A 143 -4.08 -4.85 29.45
N GLN A 144 -3.39 -5.42 28.45
CA GLN A 144 -2.09 -4.89 28.04
C GLN A 144 -2.11 -4.52 26.57
N THR A 145 -1.36 -3.49 26.22
CA THR A 145 -1.23 -3.01 24.87
C THR A 145 0.19 -3.31 24.37
N TYR A 146 0.28 -3.92 23.21
CA TYR A 146 1.53 -4.37 22.61
C TYR A 146 1.78 -3.62 21.32
N PRO A 147 2.93 -2.97 21.16
CA PRO A 147 3.23 -2.31 19.88
C PRO A 147 3.52 -3.35 18.81
N LEU A 148 3.13 -3.03 17.59
CA LEU A 148 3.48 -3.87 16.44
C LEU A 148 4.91 -3.57 16.01
N PRO A 149 5.57 -4.51 15.34
CA PRO A 149 6.95 -4.28 14.90
C PRO A 149 7.08 -3.09 13.96
N LYS A 150 8.25 -2.48 13.94
CA LYS A 150 8.58 -1.39 13.01
C LYS A 150 9.69 -1.84 12.10
N PRO A 151 9.59 -1.64 10.79
CA PRO A 151 8.42 -1.10 10.07
C PRO A 151 7.27 -2.09 10.05
N PHE A 152 6.05 -1.58 9.82
CA PHE A 152 4.85 -2.40 9.77
C PHE A 152 4.06 -2.05 8.52
N LEU A 153 3.83 -3.05 7.68
CA LEU A 153 3.10 -2.88 6.43
C LEU A 153 2.11 -4.02 6.27
N VAL A 154 0.86 -3.66 6.03
CA VAL A 154 -0.15 -4.64 5.65
C VAL A 154 -0.40 -4.49 4.16
N LEU A 155 -0.28 -5.61 3.44
CA LEU A 155 -0.80 -5.72 2.09
C LEU A 155 -2.05 -6.58 2.17
N ALA A 156 -3.20 -5.95 1.99
CA ALA A 156 -4.47 -6.66 1.99
C ALA A 156 -4.91 -6.87 0.55
N THR A 157 -5.47 -8.04 0.27
CA THR A 157 -6.01 -8.31 -1.05
C THR A 157 -7.50 -8.54 -0.98
N GLN A 158 -8.18 -8.21 -2.05
CA GLN A 158 -9.58 -8.56 -2.23
C GLN A 158 -9.79 -8.96 -3.67
N ASN A 159 -10.72 -9.88 -3.84
CA ASN A 159 -11.09 -10.34 -5.17
C ASN A 159 -12.04 -9.33 -5.79
N PRO A 160 -11.78 -8.85 -7.00
CA PRO A 160 -12.70 -7.90 -7.63
C PRO A 160 -14.04 -8.53 -8.01
N VAL A 161 -14.08 -9.84 -8.20
CA VAL A 161 -15.32 -10.53 -8.55
C VAL A 161 -16.14 -10.77 -7.29
N GLU A 162 -17.34 -10.22 -7.28
CA GLU A 162 -18.23 -10.42 -6.13
C GLU A 162 -18.73 -11.85 -6.12
N GLN A 163 -18.66 -12.46 -4.95
CA GLN A 163 -19.10 -13.83 -4.73
C GLN A 163 -19.96 -13.89 -3.48
N GLU A 164 -20.76 -14.94 -3.40
CA GLU A 164 -21.51 -15.20 -2.18
C GLU A 164 -20.55 -15.38 -1.01
N GLY A 165 -20.97 -14.89 0.15
CA GLY A 165 -20.17 -15.03 1.35
C GLY A 165 -19.05 -14.01 1.48
N THR A 166 -19.09 -12.94 0.70
CA THR A 166 -18.13 -11.84 0.87
C THR A 166 -18.76 -10.71 1.65
N TYR A 167 -17.91 -9.95 2.32
CA TYR A 167 -18.29 -8.80 3.14
C TYR A 167 -17.51 -7.58 2.65
N PRO A 168 -18.09 -6.76 1.78
CA PRO A 168 -17.33 -5.65 1.22
C PRO A 168 -16.86 -4.68 2.30
N LEU A 169 -15.69 -4.13 2.09
CA LEU A 169 -15.15 -3.11 2.98
C LEU A 169 -15.94 -1.82 2.80
N PRO A 170 -16.43 -1.23 3.89
CA PRO A 170 -17.07 0.09 3.76
C PRO A 170 -16.07 1.13 3.27
N GLU A 171 -16.60 2.17 2.63
CA GLU A 171 -15.74 3.21 2.04
C GLU A 171 -14.85 3.88 3.07
N ALA A 172 -15.39 4.12 4.28
CA ALA A 172 -14.60 4.74 5.34
C ALA A 172 -13.42 3.87 5.76
N GLN A 173 -13.58 2.55 5.68
CA GLN A 173 -12.50 1.63 6.05
C GLN A 173 -11.44 1.53 4.96
N VAL A 174 -11.87 1.59 3.70
CA VAL A 174 -10.93 1.52 2.57
C VAL A 174 -9.98 2.72 2.60
N ASP A 175 -10.44 3.85 3.11
CA ASP A 175 -9.62 5.07 3.21
C ASP A 175 -8.41 4.89 4.14
N ARG A 176 -8.39 3.85 4.98
CA ARG A 176 -7.24 3.57 5.85
C ARG A 176 -6.04 3.05 5.08
N PHE A 177 -6.25 2.58 3.85
CA PHE A 177 -5.13 2.19 2.98
C PHE A 177 -4.63 3.41 2.25
N MET A 178 -3.31 3.63 2.30
CA MET A 178 -2.72 4.74 1.57
C MET A 178 -2.89 4.55 0.06
N LEU A 179 -2.63 3.35 -0.41
CA LEU A 179 -2.67 3.02 -1.83
C LEU A 179 -3.65 1.89 -2.08
N LYS A 180 -4.36 1.97 -3.20
CA LYS A 180 -5.06 0.82 -3.77
C LYS A 180 -4.48 0.57 -5.15
N CYS A 181 -3.88 -0.60 -5.31
CA CYS A 181 -3.20 -0.98 -6.54
C CYS A 181 -4.00 -2.04 -7.27
N LYS A 182 -3.93 -2.01 -8.59
CA LYS A 182 -4.55 -3.04 -9.41
C LYS A 182 -3.48 -3.75 -10.21
N ILE A 183 -3.50 -5.08 -10.19
CA ILE A 183 -2.58 -5.86 -11.00
C ILE A 183 -3.36 -6.81 -11.90
N ASP A 184 -2.71 -7.18 -12.98
CA ASP A 184 -3.29 -8.05 -13.98
C ASP A 184 -2.38 -9.24 -14.19
N TYR A 185 -2.77 -10.13 -15.07
CA TYR A 185 -1.93 -11.27 -15.41
C TYR A 185 -0.60 -10.78 -16.00
N PRO A 186 0.48 -11.56 -15.79
CA PRO A 186 1.74 -11.21 -16.46
C PRO A 186 1.58 -11.30 -17.98
N SER A 187 2.49 -10.65 -18.69
CA SER A 187 2.54 -10.76 -20.14
C SER A 187 2.94 -12.18 -20.54
N ARG A 188 2.75 -12.49 -21.82
CA ARG A 188 3.14 -13.80 -22.34
C ARG A 188 4.64 -14.06 -22.09
N ASP A 189 5.48 -13.08 -22.38
CA ASP A 189 6.92 -13.23 -22.20
C ASP A 189 7.29 -13.39 -20.72
N GLU A 190 6.64 -12.63 -19.85
CA GLU A 190 6.84 -12.77 -18.40
C GLU A 190 6.41 -14.15 -17.92
N GLU A 191 5.29 -14.64 -18.42
CA GLU A 191 4.81 -15.96 -18.02
C GLU A 191 5.78 -17.05 -18.47
N ARG A 192 6.40 -16.90 -19.64
CA ARG A 192 7.42 -17.81 -20.11
C ARG A 192 8.62 -17.82 -19.17
N GLN A 193 9.03 -16.63 -18.69
CA GLN A 193 10.12 -16.53 -17.73
C GLN A 193 9.77 -17.17 -16.39
N ILE A 194 8.52 -16.99 -15.95
CA ILE A 194 8.04 -17.60 -14.72
C ILE A 194 8.11 -19.13 -14.83
N LEU A 195 7.72 -19.65 -15.98
CA LEU A 195 7.79 -21.10 -16.22
C LEU A 195 9.23 -21.59 -16.07
N ASP A 196 10.19 -20.90 -16.66
CA ASP A 196 11.58 -21.31 -16.59
C ASP A 196 12.10 -21.29 -15.15
N LEU A 197 11.65 -20.32 -14.35
CA LEU A 197 12.13 -20.14 -12.99
C LEU A 197 11.48 -21.10 -12.01
N MET A 198 10.17 -21.34 -12.17
CA MET A 198 9.38 -21.99 -11.13
C MET A 198 8.95 -23.41 -11.44
N ALA A 199 9.07 -23.86 -12.70
CA ALA A 199 8.55 -25.18 -13.08
C ALA A 199 9.56 -26.27 -12.75
N ARG A 200 9.83 -26.44 -11.47
CA ARG A 200 10.67 -27.50 -10.94
C ARG A 200 10.21 -27.81 -9.51
N THR A 201 10.49 -29.04 -9.09
CA THR A 201 10.17 -29.46 -7.73
C THR A 201 11.24 -28.99 -6.76
N GLY A 202 10.90 -28.98 -5.50
CA GLY A 202 11.82 -28.58 -4.45
C GLY A 202 11.54 -27.19 -3.94
N THR A 203 12.46 -26.69 -3.14
CA THR A 203 12.31 -25.37 -2.51
C THR A 203 12.50 -24.26 -3.54
N PRO A 204 11.56 -23.31 -3.63
CA PRO A 204 11.75 -22.18 -4.53
C PRO A 204 12.95 -21.33 -4.14
N PRO A 205 13.51 -20.59 -5.08
CA PRO A 205 14.61 -19.71 -4.72
C PRO A 205 14.22 -18.64 -3.72
N UNK A 206 15.06 -18.18 -2.91
CA UNK A 206 14.81 -17.25 -1.89
C UNK A 206 15.68 -16.07 -2.10
N ALA A 207 15.21 -15.10 -1.67
CA ALA A 207 15.99 -13.85 -1.70
C ALA A 207 16.86 -13.73 -0.45
N GLN A 208 17.95 -13.02 -0.60
CA GLN A 208 18.94 -12.88 0.48
C GLN A 208 18.89 -11.49 1.10
N UNK A 209 19.09 -11.20 2.19
CA UNK A 209 19.03 -10.10 2.79
C UNK A 209 19.97 -9.27 2.25
N VAL A 210 19.77 -8.26 1.84
CA VAL A 210 20.69 -7.25 1.31
C VAL A 210 20.51 -5.89 1.97
N VAL A 211 19.41 -5.67 2.68
CA VAL A 211 19.08 -4.40 3.34
C VAL A 211 18.65 -4.69 4.75
N GLU A 212 19.06 -3.84 5.70
CA GLU A 212 18.63 -3.97 7.08
C GLU A 212 17.45 -3.05 7.36
N PRO A 213 16.58 -3.42 8.32
CA PRO A 213 15.41 -2.59 8.62
C PRO A 213 15.75 -1.15 9.01
N ASP A 214 16.90 -0.94 9.63
CA ASP A 214 17.31 0.42 10.02
C ASP A 214 17.43 1.34 8.80
N GLN A 215 17.78 0.79 7.64
CA GLN A 215 17.88 1.62 6.43
C GLN A 215 16.51 2.12 6.00
N ILE A 216 15.48 1.32 6.18
CA ILE A 216 14.11 1.75 5.90
C ILE A 216 13.70 2.87 6.87
N MET A 217 13.99 2.69 8.16
CA MET A 217 13.63 3.68 9.15
C MET A 217 14.38 4.99 8.93
N HIS A 218 15.66 4.90 8.52
CA HIS A 218 16.41 6.10 8.18
C HIS A 218 15.82 6.79 6.94
N ALA A 219 15.44 6.01 5.94
CA ALA A 219 14.84 6.56 4.73
C ALA A 219 13.53 7.29 5.04
N ARG A 220 12.73 6.78 5.98
CA ARG A 220 11.52 7.47 6.38
C ARG A 220 11.78 8.87 6.89
N GLN A 221 12.86 9.04 7.66
CA GLN A 221 13.24 10.36 8.16
C GLN A 221 13.65 11.27 7.01
N MET A 222 14.42 10.74 6.06
CA MET A 222 14.85 11.52 4.90
C MET A 222 13.67 11.98 4.06
N ILE A 223 12.66 11.14 3.94
CA ILE A 223 11.48 11.47 3.13
C ILE A 223 10.77 12.69 3.69
N ASN A 224 10.76 12.87 5.01
CA ASN A 224 10.16 14.06 5.60
C ASN A 224 10.81 15.35 5.12
N ASP A 225 12.08 15.28 4.75
CA ASP A 225 12.83 16.47 4.32
C ASP A 225 12.76 16.70 2.80
N ILE A 226 12.13 15.81 2.06
CA ILE A 226 12.02 15.98 0.61
C ILE A 226 11.23 17.22 0.30
N TYR A 227 11.74 18.04 -0.62
CA TYR A 227 11.17 19.35 -0.93
C TYR A 227 9.93 19.22 -1.81
N VAL A 228 8.91 19.98 -1.47
CA VAL A 228 7.71 20.12 -2.30
C VAL A 228 7.48 21.61 -2.53
N ASP A 229 7.64 22.05 -3.78
CA ASP A 229 7.47 23.46 -4.13
C ASP A 229 6.02 23.91 -3.89
N UNK A 230 5.84 24.95 -3.69
CA UNK A 230 4.64 25.49 -3.47
C UNK A 230 3.65 25.31 -4.51
N LYS A 231 4.15 25.54 -5.71
CA LYS A 231 3.23 25.30 -6.83
C LYS A 231 2.79 23.85 -6.90
N VAL A 232 3.67 22.93 -6.54
CA VAL A 232 3.32 21.52 -6.50
C VAL A 232 2.35 21.23 -5.37
N LYS A 233 2.52 21.89 -4.22
CA LYS A 233 1.55 21.75 -3.13
C LYS A 233 0.17 22.22 -3.57
N ASP A 234 0.10 23.36 -4.25
CA ASP A 234 -1.17 23.85 -4.76
C ASP A 234 -1.78 22.86 -5.76
N TYR A 235 -0.95 22.29 -6.60
CA TYR A 235 -1.40 21.29 -7.58
C TYR A 235 -2.02 20.08 -6.87
N ILE A 236 -1.35 19.57 -5.84
CA ILE A 236 -1.87 18.43 -5.07
C ILE A 236 -3.23 18.79 -4.45
N VAL A 237 -3.32 19.96 -3.83
CA VAL A 237 -4.56 20.40 -3.19
C VAL A 237 -5.66 20.56 -4.23
N ASP A 238 -5.33 21.13 -5.39
CA ASP A 238 -6.32 21.32 -6.46
C ASP A 238 -6.83 19.99 -6.98
N LEU A 239 -5.95 18.99 -7.16
CA LEU A 239 -6.38 17.68 -7.60
C LEU A 239 -7.42 17.08 -6.66
N VAL A 240 -7.17 17.16 -5.36
CA VAL A 240 -8.08 16.59 -4.38
C VAL A 240 -9.36 17.42 -4.28
N CYS A 241 -9.24 18.73 -4.25
CA CYS A 241 -10.42 19.61 -4.17
C CYS A 241 -11.30 19.44 -5.41
N CYS A 242 -10.69 19.21 -6.55
CA CYS A 242 -11.46 18.99 -7.78
C CYS A 242 -12.34 17.76 -7.69
N THR A 243 -11.92 16.73 -6.95
CA THR A 243 -12.78 15.55 -6.78
C THR A 243 -14.05 15.88 -6.00
N ARG A 244 -14.02 16.92 -5.16
CA ARG A 244 -15.18 17.31 -4.36
C ARG A 244 -16.01 18.37 -5.06
N ASN A 245 -15.39 19.17 -5.91
CA ASN A 245 -16.08 20.34 -6.49
C ASN A 245 -15.54 20.62 -7.89
N PRO A 246 -15.80 19.68 -8.83
CA PRO A 246 -15.19 19.83 -10.17
C PRO A 246 -15.64 21.08 -10.93
N GLU A 247 -16.85 21.58 -10.66
CA GLU A 247 -17.33 22.75 -11.37
C GLU A 247 -16.51 24.00 -11.02
N SER A 248 -15.90 24.06 -9.85
CA SER A 248 -14.99 25.15 -9.50
C SER A 248 -13.74 25.17 -10.36
N TYR A 249 -13.46 24.06 -11.03
CA TYR A 249 -12.31 23.92 -11.91
C TYR A 249 -12.73 23.82 -13.37
N GLN A 250 -13.97 24.20 -13.66
CA GLN A 250 -14.54 24.19 -14.99
C GLN A 250 -14.53 22.79 -15.61
N LEU A 251 -14.70 21.76 -14.79
CA LEU A 251 -14.84 20.40 -15.28
C LEU A 251 -16.28 19.93 -15.10
N ASN A 252 -16.79 19.25 -16.09
CA ASN A 252 -18.17 18.82 -16.12
C ASN A 252 -18.30 17.40 -15.59
N LEU A 253 -17.89 17.20 -14.32
CA LEU A 253 -17.85 15.87 -13.70
C LEU A 253 -18.79 15.74 -12.50
N GLN A 254 -19.50 16.79 -12.12
CA GLN A 254 -20.23 16.78 -10.87
C GLN A 254 -21.37 15.76 -10.86
N GLU A 255 -21.93 15.43 -12.02
CA GLU A 255 -22.98 14.41 -12.10
C GLU A 255 -22.44 12.99 -12.02
N LEU A 256 -21.13 12.84 -12.15
CA LEU A 256 -20.51 11.52 -12.18
C LEU A 256 -19.85 11.16 -10.85
N ILE A 257 -19.61 12.12 -9.97
CA ILE A 257 -18.93 11.90 -8.69
C ILE A 257 -19.98 11.93 -7.58
N GLN A 258 -20.10 10.79 -6.88
CA GLN A 258 -20.98 10.73 -5.73
C GLN A 258 -20.29 11.24 -4.48
N LEU A 259 -19.00 10.91 -4.32
CA LEU A 259 -18.23 11.31 -3.15
C LEU A 259 -16.80 11.56 -3.59
N GLY A 260 -16.29 12.75 -3.28
CA GLY A 260 -14.91 13.09 -3.54
C GLY A 260 -14.00 12.77 -2.37
N ALA A 261 -12.71 12.91 -2.61
CA ALA A 261 -11.71 12.57 -1.61
C ALA A 261 -11.61 13.63 -0.53
N SER A 262 -11.31 13.20 0.69
CA SER A 262 -11.18 14.08 1.85
C SER A 262 -9.78 14.69 1.93
N PRO A 263 -9.54 15.63 2.85
CA PRO A 263 -8.18 16.14 3.04
C PRO A 263 -7.16 15.07 3.43
N ARG A 264 -7.59 13.93 3.94
CA ARG A 264 -6.66 12.82 4.19
C ARG A 264 -5.99 12.37 2.89
N ALA A 265 -6.71 12.48 1.77
CA ALA A 265 -6.12 12.16 0.46
C ALA A 265 -4.99 13.13 0.11
N THR A 266 -5.13 14.40 0.47
CA THR A 266 -4.07 15.38 0.23
C THR A 266 -2.79 14.97 0.96
N ILE A 267 -2.93 14.57 2.21
CA ILE A 267 -1.79 14.11 3.00
C ILE A 267 -1.20 12.84 2.41
N ALA A 268 -2.05 11.87 2.08
CA ALA A 268 -1.59 10.62 1.51
C ALA A 268 -0.87 10.83 0.18
N LEU A 269 -1.42 11.68 -0.66
CA LEU A 269 -0.83 11.95 -1.96
C LEU A 269 0.55 12.60 -1.83
N THR A 270 0.67 13.52 -0.87
CA THR A 270 1.96 14.19 -0.63
C THR A 270 3.00 13.19 -0.13
N LEU A 271 2.63 12.37 0.87
CA LEU A 271 3.56 11.39 1.40
C LEU A 271 3.96 10.35 0.35
N ALA A 272 3.00 9.88 -0.42
CA ALA A 272 3.29 8.89 -1.46
C ALA A 272 4.17 9.50 -2.56
N ALA A 273 3.94 10.76 -2.92
CA ALA A 273 4.75 11.40 -3.94
C ALA A 273 6.18 11.62 -3.45
N LYS A 274 6.35 11.98 -2.17
CA LYS A 274 7.69 12.09 -1.59
C LYS A 274 8.42 10.75 -1.63
N ALA A 275 7.73 9.68 -1.23
CA ALA A 275 8.34 8.35 -1.27
C ALA A 275 8.67 7.95 -2.70
N TYR A 276 7.82 8.29 -3.65
CA TYR A 276 8.08 7.99 -5.05
C TYR A 276 9.31 8.74 -5.55
N ALA A 277 9.45 10.03 -5.19
CA ALA A 277 10.63 10.80 -5.55
C ALA A 277 11.89 10.17 -4.95
N PHE A 278 11.80 9.70 -3.70
CA PHE A 278 12.91 9.03 -3.04
C PHE A 278 13.34 7.78 -3.85
N LEU A 279 12.37 7.01 -4.33
CA LEU A 279 12.67 5.85 -5.17
C LEU A 279 13.43 6.23 -6.43
N ARG A 280 13.20 7.43 -6.94
CA ARG A 280 13.90 7.93 -8.13
C ARG A 280 15.20 8.62 -7.79
N GLY A 281 15.59 8.63 -6.51
CA GLY A 281 16.84 9.22 -6.07
C GLY A 281 16.83 10.73 -6.05
N ARG A 282 15.66 11.35 -5.96
CA ARG A 282 15.52 12.81 -5.99
C ARG A 282 15.04 13.34 -4.66
N GLY A 283 15.55 14.50 -4.28
CA GLY A 283 15.17 15.16 -3.03
C GLY A 283 14.03 16.16 -3.18
N TYR A 284 13.30 16.12 -4.28
CA TYR A 284 12.17 17.02 -4.51
C TYR A 284 11.09 16.30 -5.34
N VAL A 285 9.85 16.73 -5.13
CA VAL A 285 8.69 16.16 -5.82
C VAL A 285 8.42 16.93 -7.10
N THR A 286 8.19 16.22 -8.19
CA THR A 286 7.75 16.83 -9.45
C THR A 286 6.27 16.58 -9.66
N PRO A 287 5.60 17.38 -10.52
CA PRO A 287 4.22 17.06 -10.86
C PRO A 287 4.06 15.67 -11.47
N GLN A 288 5.08 15.17 -12.18
CA GLN A 288 5.01 13.83 -12.74
C GLN A 288 5.00 12.78 -11.65
N ASP A 289 5.71 13.01 -10.54
CA ASP A 289 5.64 12.09 -9.40
C ASP A 289 4.21 11.99 -8.88
N VAL A 290 3.54 13.15 -8.77
CA VAL A 290 2.15 13.19 -8.30
C VAL A 290 1.24 12.40 -9.26
N LYS A 291 1.42 12.59 -10.55
CA LYS A 291 0.63 11.84 -11.55
C LYS A 291 0.92 10.35 -11.50
N SER A 292 2.18 9.97 -11.33
CA SER A 292 2.56 8.56 -11.35
C SER A 292 1.97 7.77 -10.20
N ILE A 293 1.86 8.38 -9.02
CA ILE A 293 1.34 7.70 -7.84
C ILE A 293 -0.14 8.01 -7.61
N GLY A 294 -0.65 9.05 -8.27
CA GLY A 294 -1.94 9.63 -7.90
C GLY A 294 -3.13 8.71 -8.08
N LEU A 295 -3.14 7.92 -9.15
CA LEU A 295 -4.25 7.02 -9.37
C LEU A 295 -4.36 5.99 -8.24
N ASP A 296 -3.23 5.49 -7.77
CA ASP A 296 -3.22 4.51 -6.68
C ASP A 296 -3.64 5.13 -5.36
N VAL A 297 -3.45 6.44 -5.19
CA VAL A 297 -3.91 7.12 -3.97
C VAL A 297 -5.40 7.45 -4.05
N LEU A 298 -5.90 7.80 -5.22
CA LEU A 298 -7.23 8.39 -5.35
C LEU A 298 -8.32 7.43 -5.81
N ARG A 299 -7.95 6.29 -6.45
CA ARG A 299 -8.99 5.44 -7.04
C ARG A 299 -9.98 4.88 -6.01
N HIS A 300 -9.54 4.68 -4.77
CA HIS A 300 -10.42 4.14 -3.72
C HIS A 300 -11.01 5.24 -2.83
N ARG A 301 -10.79 6.50 -3.21
CA ARG A 301 -11.28 7.64 -2.43
C ARG A 301 -12.29 8.48 -3.20
N VAL A 302 -12.56 8.12 -4.45
CA VAL A 302 -13.56 8.81 -5.27
C VAL A 302 -14.62 7.79 -5.66
N ALA A 303 -15.85 8.02 -5.21
CA ALA A 303 -16.97 7.14 -5.51
C ALA A 303 -17.78 7.73 -6.67
N VAL A 304 -18.25 6.86 -7.56
CA VAL A 304 -18.98 7.29 -8.75
C VAL A 304 -20.47 7.06 -8.57
N THR A 305 -21.26 7.83 -9.32
CA THR A 305 -22.71 7.73 -9.29
C THR A 305 -23.19 6.57 -10.16
N PHE A 306 -24.47 6.22 -10.01
CA PHE A 306 -25.10 5.27 -10.93
C PHE A 306 -25.06 5.77 -12.36
N GLU A 307 -25.20 7.09 -12.56
CA GLU A 307 -25.12 7.67 -13.88
C GLU A 307 -23.75 7.41 -14.51
N ALA A 308 -22.68 7.57 -13.72
CA ALA A 308 -21.34 7.28 -14.21
C ALA A 308 -21.20 5.81 -14.59
N GLU A 309 -21.72 4.91 -13.74
CA GLU A 309 -21.66 3.47 -14.03
C GLU A 309 -22.41 3.15 -15.33
N ALA A 310 -23.56 3.79 -15.53
CA ALA A 310 -24.33 3.58 -16.76
C ALA A 310 -23.57 4.03 -18.00
N GLU A 311 -22.71 5.05 -17.86
CA GLU A 311 -21.86 5.53 -18.94
C GLU A 311 -20.54 4.79 -19.02
N GLU A 312 -20.38 3.76 -18.20
CA GLU A 312 -19.13 2.97 -18.09
C GLU A 312 -17.93 3.82 -17.69
N ARG A 313 -18.18 4.85 -16.86
CA ARG A 313 -17.11 5.66 -16.27
C ARG A 313 -16.72 5.08 -14.93
N THR A 314 -15.45 4.88 -14.73
CA THR A 314 -14.91 4.35 -13.46
C THR A 314 -14.28 5.47 -12.65
N SER A 315 -14.01 5.18 -11.38
CA SER A 315 -13.26 6.12 -10.56
C SER A 315 -11.93 6.47 -11.24
N GLU A 316 -11.26 5.46 -11.80
CA GLU A 316 -9.99 5.70 -12.48
C GLU A 316 -10.15 6.64 -13.67
N SER A 317 -11.20 6.47 -14.46
CA SER A 317 -11.39 7.33 -15.63
C SER A 317 -11.67 8.78 -15.22
N ILE A 318 -12.40 8.97 -14.13
CA ILE A 318 -12.72 10.31 -13.66
C ILE A 318 -11.46 10.97 -13.10
N VAL A 319 -10.68 10.24 -12.30
CA VAL A 319 -9.43 10.76 -11.77
C VAL A 319 -8.46 11.10 -12.91
N GLN A 320 -8.41 10.24 -13.93
CA GLN A 320 -7.55 10.50 -15.08
C GLN A 320 -7.98 11.76 -15.82
N THR A 321 -9.28 11.99 -15.95
CA THR A 321 -9.77 13.22 -16.56
C THR A 321 -9.28 14.44 -15.77
N ILE A 322 -9.33 14.37 -14.45
CA ILE A 322 -8.84 15.47 -13.61
C ILE A 322 -7.35 15.70 -13.86
N PHE A 323 -6.55 14.63 -13.91
CA PHE A 323 -5.13 14.77 -14.21
C PHE A 323 -4.88 15.38 -15.57
N ASP A 324 -5.70 15.00 -16.56
CA ASP A 324 -5.52 15.49 -17.93
C ASP A 324 -5.92 16.95 -18.08
N GLU A 325 -6.90 17.40 -17.30
CA GLU A 325 -7.50 18.73 -17.52
C GLU A 325 -6.92 19.81 -16.61
N LEU A 326 -6.51 19.48 -15.38
CA LEU A 326 -5.95 20.52 -14.51
C LEU A 326 -4.58 20.95 -15.00
N PRO A 327 -4.30 22.26 -14.98
CA PRO A 327 -3.00 22.73 -15.45
C PRO A 327 -1.87 22.21 -14.57
N VAL A 328 -0.78 21.79 -15.21
CA VAL A 328 0.40 21.31 -14.52
C VAL A 328 1.33 22.49 -14.26
N PRO A 329 1.82 22.68 -13.01
CA PRO A 329 2.69 23.81 -12.73
C PRO A 329 4.04 23.76 -13.43
#